data_be88e8b6d71fcf84dd2d3032abe18bc5
#
_entry.id   be88e8b6d71fcf84dd2d3032abe18bc5
#
_cell.length_a   1.000
_cell.length_b   1.000
_cell.length_c   1.000
_cell.angle_alpha   90.00
_cell.angle_beta   90.00
_cell.angle_gamma   90.00
#
_symmetry.space_group_name_H-M   'P 1'
#
loop_
_entity.id
_entity.type
_entity.pdbx_description
1 polymer ?
#
loop_
_entity_poly.entity_id
_entity_poly.type
_entity_poly.pdbx_seq_one_letter_code
_entity_poly.pdbx_strand_id
1 'polypeptide(L)'
;MQQLMRNYTYQKYGEPDAYGQPTLVPGGKISMAISVINNQIGDNVMYRDAQYIGLTKGALDDKCVVTYGDDELKVLYVVPGRYNQVYMARCV
;
A
#
# COMPACT_ATOMS: atom_id res chain seq x y z
N MET A 1 8.20 13.07 16.20
CA MET A 1 6.85 13.47 15.78
C MET A 1 6.03 12.22 15.51
N GLN A 2 4.91 12.08 16.18
CA GLN A 2 4.06 10.92 15.98
C GLN A 2 3.19 11.12 14.74
N GLN A 3 3.19 10.13 13.88
CA GLN A 3 2.29 10.14 12.74
C GLN A 3 0.92 9.65 13.18
N LEU A 4 -0.11 10.33 12.74
CA LEU A 4 -1.47 9.96 13.06
C LEU A 4 -1.92 8.81 12.19
N MET A 5 -2.43 7.77 12.85
CA MET A 5 -3.09 6.66 12.14
C MET A 5 -4.44 7.13 11.64
N ARG A 6 -4.74 6.83 10.39
CA ARG A 6 -6.03 7.11 9.77
C ARG A 6 -6.59 5.86 9.14
N ASN A 7 -7.90 5.83 8.97
CA ASN A 7 -8.55 4.73 8.30
C ASN A 7 -8.57 4.99 6.79
N TYR A 8 -8.07 4.01 6.04
CA TYR A 8 -8.07 4.06 4.59
C TYR A 8 -8.87 2.89 4.04
N THR A 9 -9.62 3.14 2.98
CA THR A 9 -10.30 2.09 2.24
C THR A 9 -9.29 1.41 1.33
N TYR A 10 -9.36 0.08 1.25
CA TYR A 10 -8.51 -0.66 0.34
C TYR A 10 -9.32 -1.67 -0.45
N GLN A 11 -8.79 -2.04 -1.60
CA GLN A 11 -9.36 -3.05 -2.49
C GLN A 11 -8.34 -4.15 -2.70
N LYS A 12 -8.82 -5.33 -3.07
CA LYS A 12 -7.98 -6.47 -3.39
C LYS A 12 -8.22 -6.88 -4.83
N TYR A 13 -7.18 -7.42 -5.47
CA TYR A 13 -7.37 -8.07 -6.75
C TYR A 13 -8.07 -9.41 -6.50
N GLY A 14 -9.24 -9.56 -7.10
CA GLY A 14 -10.00 -10.80 -7.04
C GLY A 14 -9.63 -11.72 -8.17
N GLU A 15 -10.49 -12.72 -8.40
CA GLU A 15 -10.30 -13.64 -9.51
C GLU A 15 -10.47 -12.90 -10.84
N PRO A 16 -9.73 -13.31 -11.89
CA PRO A 16 -9.90 -12.70 -13.21
C PRO A 16 -11.32 -12.86 -13.73
N ASP A 17 -11.77 -11.89 -14.51
CA ASP A 17 -13.07 -11.98 -15.17
C ASP A 17 -13.05 -12.99 -16.33
N ALA A 18 -14.14 -13.07 -17.07
CA ALA A 18 -14.27 -14.03 -18.18
C ALA A 18 -13.22 -13.81 -19.27
N TYR A 19 -12.62 -12.63 -19.33
CA TYR A 19 -11.59 -12.28 -20.31
C TYR A 19 -10.18 -12.38 -19.74
N GLY A 20 -10.03 -12.90 -18.53
CA GLY A 20 -8.72 -13.03 -17.90
C GLY A 20 -8.16 -11.75 -17.31
N GLN A 21 -8.95 -10.68 -17.22
CA GLN A 21 -8.49 -9.42 -16.68
C GLN A 21 -8.66 -9.39 -15.16
N PRO A 22 -7.65 -8.87 -14.42
CA PRO A 22 -7.80 -8.76 -12.98
C PRO A 22 -8.91 -7.78 -12.61
N THR A 23 -9.68 -8.14 -11.59
CA THR A 23 -10.76 -7.30 -11.07
C THR A 23 -10.44 -6.86 -9.66
N LEU A 24 -10.84 -5.64 -9.31
CA LEU A 24 -10.71 -5.15 -7.94
C LEU A 24 -12.02 -5.37 -7.20
N VAL A 25 -11.92 -5.94 -6.02
CA VAL A 25 -13.07 -6.16 -5.13
C VAL A 25 -12.83 -5.41 -3.82
N PRO A 26 -13.90 -4.94 -3.13
CA PRO A 26 -13.72 -4.23 -1.87
C PRO A 26 -13.02 -5.12 -0.84
N GLY A 27 -11.99 -4.56 -0.20
CA GLY A 27 -11.25 -5.26 0.85
C GLY A 27 -11.62 -4.80 2.25
N GLY A 28 -12.16 -3.58 2.39
CA GLY A 28 -12.53 -3.01 3.68
C GLY A 28 -11.71 -1.78 4.02
N LYS A 29 -11.53 -1.53 5.31
CA LYS A 29 -10.77 -0.40 5.81
C LYS A 29 -9.61 -0.89 6.67
N ILE A 30 -8.53 -0.13 6.65
CA ILE A 30 -7.35 -0.43 7.46
C ILE A 30 -6.83 0.86 8.08
N SER A 31 -6.42 0.77 9.34
CA SER A 31 -5.81 1.89 10.04
C SER A 31 -4.31 1.89 9.75
N MET A 32 -3.81 3.00 9.22
CA MET A 32 -2.43 3.07 8.74
C MET A 32 -1.91 4.50 8.82
N ALA A 33 -0.62 4.66 9.08
CA ALA A 33 0.06 5.94 8.96
C ALA A 33 0.87 5.93 7.67
N ILE A 34 0.50 6.78 6.72
CA ILE A 34 1.15 6.83 5.39
C ILE A 34 2.04 8.06 5.32
N SER A 35 3.26 7.84 4.87
CA SER A 35 4.25 8.90 4.64
C SER A 35 4.82 8.78 3.23
N VAL A 36 5.24 9.93 2.69
CA VAL A 36 5.95 9.96 1.41
C VAL A 36 7.40 9.56 1.65
N ILE A 37 7.90 8.64 0.84
CA ILE A 37 9.31 8.26 0.89
C ILE A 37 10.12 9.33 0.18
N ASN A 38 11.14 9.84 0.88
CA ASN A 38 12.07 10.79 0.30
C ASN A 38 13.14 10.05 -0.48
N ASN A 39 13.27 10.36 -1.75
CA ASN A 39 14.22 9.70 -2.65
C ASN A 39 15.68 9.88 -2.26
N GLN A 40 16.00 10.78 -1.34
CA GLN A 40 17.36 10.99 -0.89
C GLN A 40 17.92 9.84 -0.04
N ILE A 41 17.08 8.89 0.34
CA ILE A 41 17.51 7.72 1.08
C ILE A 41 17.85 6.58 0.12
N GLY A 42 18.16 6.90 -1.09
CA GLY A 42 17.98 6.08 -2.26
C GLY A 42 19.04 5.07 -2.63
N ASP A 43 19.95 4.68 -1.75
CA ASP A 43 20.92 3.66 -2.11
C ASP A 43 20.40 2.24 -1.93
N ASN A 44 19.19 2.10 -1.42
CA ASN A 44 18.62 0.78 -1.22
C ASN A 44 17.72 0.41 -2.40
N VAL A 45 18.21 -0.53 -3.22
CA VAL A 45 17.53 -0.97 -4.42
C VAL A 45 16.12 -1.52 -4.13
N MET A 46 15.90 -2.06 -2.92
CA MET A 46 14.60 -2.60 -2.53
C MET A 46 13.48 -1.55 -2.49
N TYR A 47 13.83 -0.29 -2.26
CA TYR A 47 12.84 0.77 -2.11
C TYR A 47 12.75 1.66 -3.35
N ARG A 48 13.39 1.26 -4.43
CA ARG A 48 13.56 2.11 -5.61
C ARG A 48 12.25 2.56 -6.23
N ASP A 49 11.27 1.66 -6.28
CA ASP A 49 9.99 1.94 -6.92
C ASP A 49 8.92 2.40 -5.94
N ALA A 50 9.22 2.35 -4.65
CA ALA A 50 8.25 2.74 -3.63
C ALA A 50 8.23 4.26 -3.49
N GLN A 51 7.03 4.83 -3.45
CA GLN A 51 6.81 6.27 -3.28
C GLN A 51 6.21 6.59 -1.91
N TYR A 52 5.60 5.62 -1.27
CA TYR A 52 4.93 5.77 0.02
C TYR A 52 5.25 4.60 0.92
N ILE A 53 5.28 4.88 2.22
CA ILE A 53 5.39 3.84 3.23
C ILE A 53 4.22 3.97 4.20
N GLY A 54 3.54 2.87 4.49
CA GLY A 54 2.50 2.81 5.48
C GLY A 54 2.92 1.96 6.66
N LEU A 55 2.60 2.42 7.86
CA LEU A 55 2.81 1.65 9.08
C LEU A 55 1.45 1.23 9.60
N THR A 56 1.25 -0.07 9.78
CA THR A 56 -0.04 -0.61 10.22
C THR A 56 0.14 -1.87 11.05
N LYS A 57 -0.79 -2.10 11.97
CA LYS A 57 -0.88 -3.39 12.66
C LYS A 57 -1.71 -4.41 11.89
N GLY A 58 -2.43 -3.96 10.86
CA GLY A 58 -3.21 -4.83 10.02
C GLY A 58 -2.36 -5.57 9.01
N ALA A 59 -2.97 -6.48 8.28
CA ALA A 59 -2.29 -7.27 7.26
C ALA A 59 -2.76 -6.83 5.87
N LEU A 60 -1.82 -6.38 5.06
CA LEU A 60 -2.02 -6.17 3.62
C LEU A 60 -1.00 -7.02 2.87
N ASP A 61 -1.32 -7.38 1.65
CA ASP A 61 -0.40 -8.11 0.79
C ASP A 61 -0.18 -7.33 -0.52
N ASP A 62 0.63 -7.89 -1.40
CA ASP A 62 0.97 -7.26 -2.67
C ASP A 62 -0.17 -7.25 -3.68
N LYS A 63 -1.34 -7.76 -3.30
CA LYS A 63 -2.55 -7.76 -4.13
C LYS A 63 -3.55 -6.70 -3.70
N CYS A 64 -3.13 -5.76 -2.85
CA CYS A 64 -4.01 -4.72 -2.34
C CYS A 64 -3.73 -3.39 -3.02
N VAL A 65 -4.77 -2.58 -3.13
CA VAL A 65 -4.71 -1.19 -3.59
C VAL A 65 -5.37 -0.33 -2.54
N VAL A 66 -4.64 0.65 -2.02
CA VAL A 66 -5.12 1.54 -0.96
C VAL A 66 -5.55 2.86 -1.59
N THR A 67 -6.73 3.34 -1.21
CA THR A 67 -7.21 4.66 -1.64
C THR A 67 -6.62 5.72 -0.73
N TYR A 68 -5.84 6.63 -1.29
CA TYR A 68 -5.17 7.70 -0.56
C TYR A 68 -5.54 9.05 -1.19
N GLY A 69 -6.56 9.71 -0.60
CA GLY A 69 -7.10 10.93 -1.18
C GLY A 69 -7.69 10.65 -2.56
N ASP A 70 -7.19 11.36 -3.55
CA ASP A 70 -7.59 11.19 -4.95
C ASP A 70 -6.73 10.15 -5.69
N ASP A 71 -5.74 9.59 -5.02
CA ASP A 71 -4.81 8.64 -5.61
C ASP A 71 -5.12 7.22 -5.18
N GLU A 72 -4.70 6.27 -5.99
CA GLU A 72 -4.71 4.86 -5.65
C GLU A 72 -3.27 4.38 -5.57
N LEU A 73 -2.94 3.70 -4.47
CA LEU A 73 -1.60 3.21 -4.21
C LEU A 73 -1.61 1.68 -4.23
N LYS A 74 -0.85 1.09 -5.13
CA LYS A 74 -0.68 -0.36 -5.14
C LYS A 74 0.39 -0.75 -4.14
N VAL A 75 0.16 -1.84 -3.43
CA VAL A 75 1.13 -2.39 -2.50
C VAL A 75 2.19 -3.15 -3.30
N LEU A 76 3.46 -2.76 -3.12
CA LEU A 76 4.58 -3.43 -3.78
C LEU A 76 5.08 -4.61 -2.96
N TYR A 77 5.30 -4.39 -1.67
CA TYR A 77 5.71 -5.44 -0.74
C TYR A 77 5.48 -4.98 0.69
N VAL A 78 5.50 -5.94 1.61
CA VAL A 78 5.27 -5.69 3.04
C VAL A 78 6.44 -6.29 3.81
N VAL A 79 7.01 -5.49 4.71
CA VAL A 79 8.04 -5.96 5.64
C VAL A 79 7.40 -6.11 7.01
N PRO A 80 7.31 -7.33 7.54
CA PRO A 80 6.68 -7.54 8.84
C PRO A 80 7.58 -7.03 9.97
N GLY A 81 6.95 -6.65 11.08
CA GLY A 81 7.64 -6.17 12.26
C GLY A 81 6.62 -5.83 13.32
N ARG A 82 7.02 -5.03 14.32
CA ARG A 82 6.09 -4.54 15.34
C ARG A 82 4.91 -3.83 14.70
N TYR A 83 5.21 -2.99 13.70
CA TYR A 83 4.25 -2.52 12.71
C TYR A 83 4.67 -3.07 11.37
N ASN A 84 3.72 -3.52 10.58
CA ASN A 84 4.00 -3.92 9.22
C ASN A 84 4.30 -2.68 8.39
N GLN A 85 5.42 -2.69 7.67
CA GLN A 85 5.80 -1.62 6.77
C GLN A 85 5.31 -1.97 5.38
N VAL A 86 4.37 -1.18 4.88
CA VAL A 86 3.72 -1.42 3.58
C VAL A 86 4.31 -0.41 2.60
N TYR A 87 5.05 -0.90 1.62
CA TYR A 87 5.67 -0.06 0.60
C TYR A 87 4.76 -0.01 -0.62
N MET A 88 4.44 1.20 -1.05
CA MET A 88 3.40 1.44 -2.04
C MET A 88 3.88 2.43 -3.10
N ALA A 89 3.27 2.34 -4.28
CA ALA A 89 3.48 3.30 -5.36
C ALA A 89 2.14 3.66 -5.99
N ARG A 90 2.08 4.83 -6.62
CA ARG A 90 0.88 5.24 -7.32
C ARG A 90 0.56 4.29 -8.46
N CYS A 91 -0.71 3.99 -8.59
CA CYS A 91 -1.21 3.36 -9.81
C CYS A 91 -1.25 4.41 -10.92
N VAL A 92 -0.60 4.14 -12.01
CA VAL A 92 -0.54 5.06 -13.14
C VAL A 92 -1.40 4.54 -14.27
#